data_2d12b4a5062d85a826ce6d011f59d9dc
#
_entry.id   2d12b4a5062d85a826ce6d011f59d9dc
#
_cell.length_a   1.000
_cell.length_b   1.000
_cell.length_c   1.000
_cell.angle_alpha   90.00
_cell.angle_beta   90.00
_cell.angle_gamma   90.00
#
_symmetry.space_group_name_H-M   'P 1'
#
loop_
_entity.id
_entity.type
_entity.pdbx_description
1 polymer ?
#
loop_
_entity_poly.entity_id
_entity_poly.type
_entity_poly.pdbx_seq_one_letter_code
_entity_poly.pdbx_strand_id
1 'polypeptide(L)'
;MKRFIETIKNIFKIEELRKRIVYTFLLVLVYRFGCFVVLPGIDASMLAGLQQSTSEGLVGLLNMFSGGAFGNASIFALGVMPYISASIVIQLLGVFVPYFRKLQMEGESGRKKMNQMTRWLTIVIICIQGPAYMAAIHNQIPGAAFVAVNQLGWSNFWFNIVSTIILMAGSMFVMWLGERITDRGIGNGISLIIMIGIVARFPYAIVAEFGEKLSTNNGGLLLLIVELIVWFFIVAAAIALVQAVRRVPVQYAKRVIGNRQYGGVRQYIPLKINAAGVMPIIFAQALMLFPLLFSRWDATRGLAATMSNYTGFWYNFIFGRLVVIFTYFYTAVTVNPTMMAEDMKRNGGFIPGVKPGKKTVEYLDAIMSRVTLPGSIALAIISILPAIAMIFGINNSFASFYGGTSLLILVGVVLDTLQQVESYLLMRHYDGLMKTGRLSGRSGM
;
A
#
# COMPACT_ATOMS: atom_id res chain seq x y z
N MET A 1 -27.81 -2.70 -10.60
CA MET A 1 -27.49 -4.14 -10.68
C MET A 1 -27.27 -4.63 -12.11
N LYS A 2 -28.18 -4.44 -13.08
CA LYS A 2 -28.00 -4.93 -14.48
C LYS A 2 -26.69 -4.43 -15.13
N ARG A 3 -26.37 -3.13 -15.06
CA ARG A 3 -25.11 -2.57 -15.59
C ARG A 3 -23.85 -3.19 -14.97
N PHE A 4 -23.85 -3.47 -13.67
CA PHE A 4 -22.71 -4.09 -12.98
C PHE A 4 -22.48 -5.53 -13.47
N ILE A 5 -23.55 -6.31 -13.62
CA ILE A 5 -23.49 -7.68 -14.16
C ILE A 5 -23.02 -7.67 -15.62
N GLU A 6 -23.50 -6.72 -16.42
CA GLU A 6 -23.04 -6.56 -17.82
C GLU A 6 -21.54 -6.18 -17.89
N THR A 7 -21.09 -5.30 -17.01
CA THR A 7 -19.65 -4.93 -16.93
C THR A 7 -18.80 -6.14 -16.58
N ILE A 8 -19.18 -6.92 -15.57
CA ILE A 8 -18.48 -8.16 -15.20
C ILE A 8 -18.47 -9.14 -16.38
N LYS A 9 -19.62 -9.35 -17.02
CA LYS A 9 -19.74 -10.24 -18.19
C LYS A 9 -18.84 -9.79 -19.35
N ASN A 10 -18.73 -8.48 -19.57
CA ASN A 10 -17.85 -7.90 -20.60
C ASN A 10 -16.38 -8.06 -20.27
N ILE A 11 -15.98 -7.92 -18.99
CA ILE A 11 -14.62 -8.18 -18.51
C ILE A 11 -14.21 -9.62 -18.81
N PHE A 12 -15.06 -10.60 -18.51
CA PHE A 12 -14.77 -12.02 -18.76
C PHE A 12 -14.83 -12.43 -20.23
N LYS A 13 -15.48 -11.65 -21.10
CA LYS A 13 -15.47 -11.87 -22.57
C LYS A 13 -14.13 -11.54 -23.22
N ILE A 14 -13.29 -10.69 -22.58
CA ILE A 14 -12.00 -10.33 -23.11
C ILE A 14 -10.99 -11.40 -22.68
N GLU A 15 -10.51 -12.20 -23.63
CA GLU A 15 -9.65 -13.34 -23.37
C GLU A 15 -8.34 -12.94 -22.66
N GLU A 16 -7.71 -11.86 -23.06
CA GLU A 16 -6.47 -11.37 -22.46
C GLU A 16 -6.69 -10.94 -21.01
N LEU A 17 -7.75 -10.17 -20.75
CA LEU A 17 -8.07 -9.68 -19.40
C LEU A 17 -8.46 -10.85 -18.50
N ARG A 18 -9.24 -11.81 -19.02
CA ARG A 18 -9.60 -13.03 -18.30
C ARG A 18 -8.35 -13.84 -17.91
N LYS A 19 -7.40 -14.04 -18.83
CA LYS A 19 -6.14 -14.74 -18.55
C LYS A 19 -5.34 -14.04 -17.44
N ARG A 20 -5.25 -12.72 -17.46
CA ARG A 20 -4.56 -11.92 -16.45
C ARG A 20 -5.25 -12.00 -15.08
N ILE A 21 -6.59 -11.93 -15.04
CA ILE A 21 -7.36 -12.07 -13.79
C ILE A 21 -7.15 -13.47 -13.18
N VAL A 22 -7.31 -14.53 -13.99
CA VAL A 22 -7.14 -15.90 -13.53
C VAL A 22 -5.72 -16.15 -13.03
N TYR A 23 -4.72 -15.64 -13.75
CA TYR A 23 -3.32 -15.73 -13.34
C TYR A 23 -3.07 -15.04 -12.00
N THR A 24 -3.57 -13.81 -11.81
CA THR A 24 -3.48 -13.08 -10.55
C THR A 24 -4.14 -13.86 -9.42
N PHE A 25 -5.35 -14.36 -9.63
CA PHE A 25 -6.10 -15.13 -8.64
C PHE A 25 -5.35 -16.40 -8.22
N LEU A 26 -4.74 -17.10 -9.16
CA LEU A 26 -3.98 -18.33 -8.91
C LEU A 26 -2.73 -18.05 -8.06
N LEU A 27 -1.97 -17.00 -8.37
CA LEU A 27 -0.80 -16.61 -7.58
C LEU A 27 -1.18 -16.14 -6.17
N VAL A 28 -2.30 -15.43 -6.03
CA VAL A 28 -2.85 -15.04 -4.74
C VAL A 28 -3.23 -16.26 -3.91
N LEU A 29 -3.82 -17.28 -4.53
CA LEU A 29 -4.17 -18.52 -3.85
C LEU A 29 -2.93 -19.23 -3.30
N VAL A 30 -1.84 -19.29 -4.09
CA VAL A 30 -0.54 -19.79 -3.64
C VAL A 30 -0.02 -19.02 -2.42
N TYR A 31 -0.09 -17.68 -2.46
CA TYR A 31 0.30 -16.85 -1.32
C TYR A 31 -0.55 -17.16 -0.08
N ARG A 32 -1.87 -17.25 -0.22
CA ARG A 32 -2.76 -17.55 0.92
C ARG A 32 -2.50 -18.92 1.52
N PHE A 33 -2.27 -19.92 0.68
CA PHE A 33 -1.88 -21.26 1.16
C PHE A 33 -0.61 -21.23 2.00
N GLY A 34 0.43 -20.53 1.54
CA GLY A 34 1.70 -20.42 2.27
C GLY A 34 1.60 -19.66 3.60
N CYS A 35 0.60 -18.78 3.78
CA CYS A 35 0.36 -18.11 5.07
C CYS A 35 -0.11 -19.06 6.19
N PHE A 36 -0.58 -20.27 5.84
CA PHE A 36 -1.00 -21.29 6.80
C PHE A 36 0.06 -22.39 7.03
N VAL A 37 1.12 -22.40 6.22
CA VAL A 37 2.23 -23.37 6.40
C VAL A 37 3.14 -22.88 7.51
N VAL A 38 3.06 -23.51 8.67
CA VAL A 38 3.87 -23.17 9.85
C VAL A 38 5.34 -23.49 9.62
N LEU A 39 6.23 -22.74 10.26
CA LEU A 39 7.67 -22.97 10.23
C LEU A 39 8.00 -24.39 10.71
N PRO A 40 8.81 -25.16 9.99
CA PRO A 40 9.22 -26.48 10.41
C PRO A 40 9.87 -26.48 11.78
N GLY A 41 9.40 -27.37 12.66
CA GLY A 41 9.89 -27.48 14.03
C GLY A 41 9.11 -26.70 15.08
N ILE A 42 7.99 -26.06 14.70
CA ILE A 42 7.03 -25.43 15.61
C ILE A 42 5.70 -26.18 15.55
N ASP A 43 5.12 -26.47 16.72
CA ASP A 43 3.80 -27.11 16.81
C ASP A 43 2.68 -26.09 16.60
N ALA A 44 1.88 -26.31 15.55
CA ALA A 44 0.76 -25.44 15.19
C ALA A 44 -0.34 -25.38 16.26
N SER A 45 -0.51 -26.45 17.07
CA SER A 45 -1.56 -26.53 18.08
C SER A 45 -1.32 -25.56 19.25
N MET A 46 -0.08 -25.16 19.49
CA MET A 46 0.32 -24.29 20.61
C MET A 46 0.43 -22.80 20.22
N LEU A 47 0.04 -22.41 19.01
CA LEU A 47 0.13 -21.04 18.49
C LEU A 47 -1.01 -20.11 18.97
N ALA A 48 -2.01 -20.61 19.71
CA ALA A 48 -3.15 -19.79 20.14
C ALA A 48 -2.73 -18.57 20.98
N GLY A 49 -1.71 -18.72 21.83
CA GLY A 49 -1.14 -17.61 22.61
C GLY A 49 -0.49 -16.54 21.74
N LEU A 50 0.22 -16.94 20.67
CA LEU A 50 0.82 -16.01 19.72
C LEU A 50 -0.23 -15.25 18.93
N GLN A 51 -1.29 -15.91 18.50
CA GLN A 51 -2.38 -15.27 17.79
C GLN A 51 -3.07 -14.20 18.62
N GLN A 52 -3.25 -14.45 19.92
CA GLN A 52 -3.87 -13.52 20.85
C GLN A 52 -2.96 -12.32 21.15
N SER A 53 -1.67 -12.53 21.40
CA SER A 53 -0.69 -11.46 21.65
C SER A 53 -0.38 -10.62 20.41
N THR A 54 -0.51 -11.19 19.20
CA THR A 54 -0.30 -10.50 17.92
C THR A 54 -1.56 -9.81 17.39
N SER A 55 -2.67 -9.83 18.12
CA SER A 55 -3.89 -9.08 17.73
C SER A 55 -3.85 -7.60 18.15
N GLU A 56 -2.93 -7.21 19.03
CA GLU A 56 -2.89 -5.89 19.64
C GLU A 56 -1.67 -5.06 19.21
N GLY A 57 -1.84 -3.74 19.21
CA GLY A 57 -0.77 -2.78 19.02
C GLY A 57 -0.07 -2.84 17.65
N LEU A 58 1.20 -2.47 17.64
CA LEU A 58 2.05 -2.42 16.45
C LEU A 58 2.28 -3.80 15.81
N VAL A 59 2.37 -4.84 16.64
CA VAL A 59 2.52 -6.23 16.16
C VAL A 59 1.25 -6.69 15.46
N GLY A 60 0.08 -6.23 15.91
CA GLY A 60 -1.20 -6.45 15.22
C GLY A 60 -1.22 -5.91 13.80
N LEU A 61 -0.64 -4.73 13.57
CA LEU A 61 -0.50 -4.16 12.23
C LEU A 61 0.41 -5.01 11.33
N LEU A 62 1.58 -5.47 11.84
CA LEU A 62 2.47 -6.37 11.10
C LEU A 62 1.76 -7.67 10.72
N ASN A 63 1.01 -8.24 11.66
CA ASN A 63 0.22 -9.44 11.45
C ASN A 63 -0.92 -9.22 10.43
N MET A 64 -1.49 -8.02 10.37
CA MET A 64 -2.50 -7.65 9.40
C MET A 64 -1.91 -7.54 7.98
N PHE A 65 -0.76 -6.90 7.81
CA PHE A 65 -0.08 -6.80 6.51
C PHE A 65 0.42 -8.14 5.97
N SER A 66 0.82 -9.06 6.86
CA SER A 66 1.19 -10.41 6.48
C SER A 66 -0.03 -11.33 6.26
N GLY A 67 -1.27 -10.81 6.41
CA GLY A 67 -2.49 -11.60 6.26
C GLY A 67 -2.68 -12.69 7.31
N GLY A 68 -2.12 -12.51 8.51
CA GLY A 68 -2.14 -13.47 9.60
C GLY A 68 -0.94 -14.43 9.64
N ALA A 69 -0.06 -14.36 8.64
CA ALA A 69 1.11 -15.22 8.56
C ALA A 69 2.08 -15.02 9.73
N PHE A 70 2.19 -13.79 10.25
CA PHE A 70 3.03 -13.45 11.39
C PHE A 70 2.55 -14.17 12.66
N GLY A 71 1.26 -14.11 12.99
CA GLY A 71 0.67 -14.76 14.15
C GLY A 71 0.54 -16.29 14.03
N ASN A 72 0.59 -16.81 12.79
CA ASN A 72 0.61 -18.26 12.54
C ASN A 72 2.02 -18.85 12.55
N ALA A 73 3.06 -18.07 12.85
CA ALA A 73 4.46 -18.48 12.73
C ALA A 73 4.74 -19.19 11.39
N SER A 74 4.21 -18.65 10.28
CA SER A 74 4.31 -19.30 8.98
C SER A 74 5.63 -19.01 8.28
N ILE A 75 5.91 -19.75 7.20
CA ILE A 75 7.06 -19.51 6.32
C ILE A 75 7.02 -18.13 5.67
N PHE A 76 5.83 -17.51 5.56
CA PHE A 76 5.63 -16.15 5.06
C PHE A 76 5.40 -15.13 6.17
N ALA A 77 5.82 -15.41 7.40
CA ALA A 77 5.56 -14.54 8.56
C ALA A 77 6.04 -13.10 8.39
N LEU A 78 7.22 -12.87 7.82
CA LEU A 78 7.73 -11.54 7.52
C LEU A 78 7.05 -10.90 6.29
N GLY A 79 6.42 -11.72 5.44
CA GLY A 79 5.67 -11.27 4.26
C GLY A 79 6.47 -10.36 3.33
N VAL A 80 5.85 -9.28 2.91
CA VAL A 80 6.42 -8.27 2.00
C VAL A 80 7.09 -7.11 2.76
N MET A 81 6.97 -7.05 4.11
CA MET A 81 7.45 -5.92 4.91
C MET A 81 8.95 -5.61 4.74
N PRO A 82 9.88 -6.60 4.73
CA PRO A 82 11.30 -6.32 4.50
C PRO A 82 11.56 -5.68 3.14
N TYR A 83 10.82 -6.09 2.11
CA TYR A 83 10.93 -5.51 0.77
C TYR A 83 10.41 -4.07 0.72
N ILE A 84 9.28 -3.78 1.39
CA ILE A 84 8.76 -2.42 1.49
C ILE A 84 9.78 -1.52 2.16
N SER A 85 10.36 -1.95 3.29
CA SER A 85 11.40 -1.21 4.00
C SER A 85 12.62 -0.95 3.12
N ALA A 86 13.09 -1.96 2.38
CA ALA A 86 14.20 -1.84 1.43
C ALA A 86 13.88 -0.86 0.30
N SER A 87 12.68 -0.95 -0.28
CA SER A 87 12.21 -0.06 -1.35
C SER A 87 12.16 1.39 -0.90
N ILE A 88 11.69 1.62 0.33
CA ILE A 88 11.65 2.93 0.97
C ILE A 88 13.07 3.51 1.09
N VAL A 89 14.01 2.74 1.61
CA VAL A 89 15.41 3.18 1.78
C VAL A 89 16.03 3.53 0.42
N ILE A 90 15.84 2.70 -0.61
CA ILE A 90 16.36 2.97 -1.95
C ILE A 90 15.72 4.22 -2.57
N GLN A 91 14.43 4.46 -2.37
CA GLN A 91 13.76 5.67 -2.83
C GLN A 91 14.29 6.93 -2.13
N LEU A 92 14.53 6.86 -0.81
CA LEU A 92 15.16 7.96 -0.06
C LEU A 92 16.58 8.23 -0.54
N LEU A 93 17.38 7.18 -0.76
CA LEU A 93 18.72 7.33 -1.32
C LEU A 93 18.71 7.99 -2.71
N GLY A 94 17.64 7.75 -3.50
CA GLY A 94 17.41 8.43 -4.78
C GLY A 94 17.29 9.95 -4.68
N VAL A 95 16.87 10.45 -3.51
CA VAL A 95 16.77 11.90 -3.25
C VAL A 95 18.09 12.48 -2.76
N PHE A 96 18.74 11.80 -1.81
CA PHE A 96 19.92 12.32 -1.11
C PHE A 96 21.26 12.02 -1.81
N VAL A 97 21.34 10.90 -2.53
CA VAL A 97 22.59 10.42 -3.13
C VAL A 97 22.57 10.63 -4.65
N PRO A 98 23.51 11.43 -5.22
CA PRO A 98 23.54 11.74 -6.66
C PRO A 98 23.61 10.50 -7.57
N TYR A 99 24.25 9.42 -7.11
CA TYR A 99 24.34 8.15 -7.85
C TYR A 99 22.96 7.54 -8.11
N PHE A 100 22.13 7.43 -7.09
CA PHE A 100 20.76 6.87 -7.22
C PHE A 100 19.85 7.80 -8.03
N ARG A 101 20.05 9.12 -7.93
CA ARG A 101 19.33 10.10 -8.73
C ARG A 101 19.63 9.94 -10.23
N LYS A 102 20.92 9.69 -10.59
CA LYS A 102 21.28 9.37 -11.99
C LYS A 102 20.58 8.10 -12.47
N LEU A 103 20.59 7.03 -11.66
CA LEU A 103 19.89 5.79 -12.01
C LEU A 103 18.38 5.99 -12.24
N GLN A 104 17.72 6.87 -11.47
CA GLN A 104 16.31 7.21 -11.71
C GLN A 104 16.09 7.89 -13.08
N MET A 105 17.06 8.69 -13.54
CA MET A 105 17.01 9.37 -14.83
C MET A 105 17.36 8.47 -16.01
N GLU A 106 18.07 7.35 -15.82
CA GLU A 106 18.45 6.39 -16.88
C GLU A 106 17.28 5.58 -17.44
N GLY A 107 16.06 5.79 -16.94
CA GLY A 107 14.86 5.12 -17.43
C GLY A 107 14.79 3.63 -17.06
N GLU A 108 14.52 2.75 -18.03
CA GLU A 108 14.24 1.33 -17.73
C GLU A 108 15.48 0.56 -17.24
N SER A 109 16.67 0.88 -17.75
CA SER A 109 17.94 0.27 -17.31
C SER A 109 18.24 0.62 -15.83
N GLY A 110 18.07 1.89 -15.48
CA GLY A 110 18.25 2.35 -14.11
C GLY A 110 17.25 1.74 -13.13
N ARG A 111 15.99 1.60 -13.55
CA ARG A 111 14.95 0.92 -12.75
C ARG A 111 15.30 -0.55 -12.47
N LYS A 112 15.83 -1.28 -13.45
CA LYS A 112 16.28 -2.67 -13.25
C LYS A 112 17.39 -2.76 -12.21
N LYS A 113 18.38 -1.86 -12.27
CA LYS A 113 19.47 -1.79 -11.27
C LYS A 113 18.94 -1.43 -9.88
N MET A 114 18.05 -0.46 -9.77
CA MET A 114 17.43 -0.09 -8.50
C MET A 114 16.64 -1.25 -7.89
N ASN A 115 15.84 -1.97 -8.68
CA ASN A 115 15.11 -3.14 -8.22
C ASN A 115 16.06 -4.24 -7.73
N GLN A 116 17.19 -4.45 -8.41
CA GLN A 116 18.21 -5.41 -7.98
C GLN A 116 18.83 -5.01 -6.63
N MET A 117 19.16 -3.72 -6.45
CA MET A 117 19.67 -3.21 -5.16
C MET A 117 18.64 -3.36 -4.04
N THR A 118 17.35 -3.11 -4.35
CA THR A 118 16.26 -3.33 -3.40
C THR A 118 16.19 -4.79 -2.96
N ARG A 119 16.34 -5.76 -3.86
CA ARG A 119 16.38 -7.19 -3.53
C ARG A 119 17.54 -7.53 -2.60
N TRP A 120 18.74 -7.05 -2.89
CA TRP A 120 19.91 -7.25 -2.01
C TRP A 120 19.70 -6.64 -0.63
N LEU A 121 19.18 -5.42 -0.57
CA LEU A 121 18.88 -4.76 0.70
C LEU A 121 17.79 -5.50 1.47
N THR A 122 16.80 -6.07 0.79
CA THR A 122 15.76 -6.91 1.40
C THR A 122 16.37 -8.11 2.13
N ILE A 123 17.34 -8.80 1.50
CA ILE A 123 18.04 -9.93 2.12
C ILE A 123 18.75 -9.49 3.41
N VAL A 124 19.47 -8.35 3.37
CA VAL A 124 20.15 -7.82 4.55
C VAL A 124 19.16 -7.50 5.67
N ILE A 125 18.03 -6.87 5.33
CA ILE A 125 16.99 -6.54 6.32
C ILE A 125 16.41 -7.83 6.94
N ILE A 126 16.17 -8.88 6.14
CA ILE A 126 15.65 -10.15 6.65
C ILE A 126 16.66 -10.83 7.59
N CYS A 127 17.96 -10.75 7.30
CA CYS A 127 19.01 -11.28 8.19
C CYS A 127 18.98 -10.62 9.57
N ILE A 128 18.49 -9.38 9.69
CA ILE A 128 18.34 -8.67 10.97
C ILE A 128 16.97 -8.97 11.59
N GLN A 129 15.91 -8.90 10.79
CA GLN A 129 14.53 -9.08 11.27
C GLN A 129 14.18 -10.54 11.59
N GLY A 130 14.76 -11.52 10.88
CA GLY A 130 14.50 -12.95 11.10
C GLY A 130 14.85 -13.41 12.52
N PRO A 131 16.09 -13.21 13.00
CA PRO A 131 16.45 -13.52 14.38
C PRO A 131 15.62 -12.76 15.41
N ALA A 132 15.30 -11.48 15.13
CA ALA A 132 14.44 -10.68 16.03
C ALA A 132 13.03 -11.27 16.13
N TYR A 133 12.47 -11.72 15.01
CA TYR A 133 11.19 -12.41 14.98
C TYR A 133 11.23 -13.74 15.74
N MET A 134 12.27 -14.55 15.55
CA MET A 134 12.45 -15.81 16.30
C MET A 134 12.59 -15.58 17.80
N ALA A 135 13.30 -14.53 18.22
CA ALA A 135 13.40 -14.14 19.63
C ALA A 135 12.03 -13.70 20.20
N ALA A 136 11.21 -12.98 19.41
CA ALA A 136 9.86 -12.61 19.81
C ALA A 136 8.96 -13.82 19.97
N ILE A 137 9.05 -14.81 19.07
CA ILE A 137 8.30 -16.06 19.18
C ILE A 137 8.71 -16.84 20.44
N HIS A 138 10.01 -16.98 20.75
CA HIS A 138 10.48 -17.66 21.93
C HIS A 138 9.96 -17.07 23.24
N ASN A 139 9.68 -15.78 23.26
CA ASN A 139 9.14 -15.09 24.44
C ASN A 139 7.61 -15.23 24.56
N GLN A 140 6.91 -15.55 23.48
CA GLN A 140 5.43 -15.55 23.45
C GLN A 140 4.81 -16.94 23.40
N ILE A 141 5.58 -17.96 22.98
CA ILE A 141 5.10 -19.34 22.87
C ILE A 141 5.77 -20.19 23.96
N PRO A 142 5.02 -21.13 24.59
CA PRO A 142 5.60 -22.08 25.53
C PRO A 142 6.77 -22.86 24.89
N GLY A 143 7.84 -23.07 25.66
CA GLY A 143 9.01 -23.81 25.19
C GLY A 143 8.71 -25.22 24.64
N ALA A 144 7.63 -25.84 25.10
CA ALA A 144 7.15 -27.14 24.60
C ALA A 144 6.73 -27.11 23.11
N ALA A 145 6.38 -25.95 22.57
CA ALA A 145 5.98 -25.80 21.16
C ALA A 145 7.14 -25.95 20.17
N PHE A 146 8.39 -25.87 20.65
CA PHE A 146 9.58 -26.04 19.80
C PHE A 146 9.98 -27.52 19.67
N VAL A 147 9.28 -28.24 18.82
CA VAL A 147 9.47 -29.67 18.58
C VAL A 147 10.91 -29.99 18.10
N ALA A 148 11.48 -29.13 17.24
CA ALA A 148 12.84 -29.32 16.74
C ALA A 148 13.90 -29.27 17.84
N VAL A 149 13.72 -28.45 18.85
CA VAL A 149 14.63 -28.28 19.98
C VAL A 149 14.41 -29.42 20.99
N ASN A 150 13.15 -29.71 21.35
CA ASN A 150 12.80 -30.63 22.43
C ASN A 150 12.85 -32.09 22.03
N GLN A 151 12.45 -32.43 20.79
CA GLN A 151 12.37 -33.83 20.34
C GLN A 151 13.53 -34.22 19.42
N LEU A 152 14.01 -33.29 18.55
CA LEU A 152 15.11 -33.57 17.63
C LEU A 152 16.50 -33.20 18.16
N GLY A 153 16.57 -32.61 19.39
CA GLY A 153 17.82 -32.26 20.04
C GLY A 153 18.62 -31.14 19.37
N TRP A 154 17.96 -30.29 18.59
CA TRP A 154 18.63 -29.17 17.95
C TRP A 154 18.99 -28.12 18.99
N SER A 155 20.16 -27.48 18.86
CA SER A 155 20.44 -26.29 19.69
C SER A 155 19.59 -25.12 19.23
N ASN A 156 19.15 -24.26 20.15
CA ASN A 156 18.39 -23.03 19.84
C ASN A 156 19.10 -22.17 18.78
N PHE A 157 20.43 -22.15 18.76
CA PHE A 157 21.22 -21.41 17.80
C PHE A 157 21.02 -21.93 16.37
N TRP A 158 21.13 -23.23 16.15
CA TRP A 158 20.92 -23.86 14.83
C TRP A 158 19.48 -23.73 14.37
N PHE A 159 18.52 -23.90 15.28
CA PHE A 159 17.11 -23.72 14.97
C PHE A 159 16.82 -22.28 14.49
N ASN A 160 17.35 -21.26 15.17
CA ASN A 160 17.19 -19.86 14.78
C ASN A 160 17.80 -19.54 13.41
N ILE A 161 18.97 -20.10 13.08
CA ILE A 161 19.62 -19.94 11.77
C ILE A 161 18.78 -20.56 10.67
N VAL A 162 18.37 -21.80 10.83
CA VAL A 162 17.58 -22.53 9.81
C VAL A 162 16.22 -21.83 9.61
N SER A 163 15.53 -21.46 10.68
CA SER A 163 14.28 -20.72 10.63
C SER A 163 14.43 -19.36 9.92
N THR A 164 15.53 -18.64 10.17
CA THR A 164 15.82 -17.38 9.48
C THR A 164 16.05 -17.58 7.98
N ILE A 165 16.73 -18.66 7.57
CA ILE A 165 16.92 -19.00 6.16
C ILE A 165 15.58 -19.34 5.51
N ILE A 166 14.70 -20.08 6.17
CA ILE A 166 13.37 -20.42 5.68
C ILE A 166 12.51 -19.15 5.53
N LEU A 167 12.52 -18.24 6.52
CA LEU A 167 11.84 -16.97 6.47
C LEU A 167 12.35 -16.08 5.32
N MET A 168 13.67 -16.11 5.08
CA MET A 168 14.29 -15.39 3.96
C MET A 168 13.79 -15.96 2.62
N ALA A 169 13.81 -17.27 2.44
CA ALA A 169 13.31 -17.91 1.25
C ALA A 169 11.81 -17.61 1.03
N GLY A 170 11.00 -17.65 2.11
CA GLY A 170 9.58 -17.31 2.09
C GLY A 170 9.32 -15.87 1.68
N SER A 171 10.01 -14.90 2.27
CA SER A 171 9.84 -13.48 1.94
C SER A 171 10.30 -13.18 0.51
N MET A 172 11.41 -13.76 0.05
CA MET A 172 11.86 -13.61 -1.34
C MET A 172 10.87 -14.25 -2.33
N PHE A 173 10.25 -15.36 -1.97
CA PHE A 173 9.21 -15.98 -2.79
C PHE A 173 7.95 -15.11 -2.88
N VAL A 174 7.50 -14.53 -1.77
CA VAL A 174 6.35 -13.59 -1.77
C VAL A 174 6.65 -12.36 -2.62
N MET A 175 7.86 -11.80 -2.52
CA MET A 175 8.31 -10.70 -3.39
C MET A 175 8.25 -11.12 -4.87
N TRP A 176 8.78 -12.30 -5.21
CA TRP A 176 8.72 -12.83 -6.58
C TRP A 176 7.28 -13.02 -7.07
N LEU A 177 6.36 -13.51 -6.21
CA LEU A 177 4.93 -13.57 -6.55
C LEU A 177 4.37 -12.18 -6.88
N GLY A 178 4.69 -11.16 -6.08
CA GLY A 178 4.27 -9.78 -6.31
C GLY A 178 4.77 -9.23 -7.65
N GLU A 179 6.05 -9.46 -7.98
CA GLU A 179 6.62 -9.08 -9.26
C GLU A 179 5.93 -9.80 -10.44
N ARG A 180 5.66 -11.08 -10.30
CA ARG A 180 4.97 -11.87 -11.35
C ARG A 180 3.53 -11.42 -11.56
N ILE A 181 2.83 -11.03 -10.50
CA ILE A 181 1.48 -10.43 -10.63
C ILE A 181 1.58 -9.09 -11.36
N THR A 182 2.56 -8.26 -11.04
CA THR A 182 2.77 -6.96 -11.71
C THR A 182 3.07 -7.13 -13.21
N ASP A 183 3.92 -8.10 -13.56
CA ASP A 183 4.36 -8.32 -14.94
C ASP A 183 3.27 -8.93 -15.84
N ARG A 184 2.56 -9.94 -15.34
CA ARG A 184 1.64 -10.77 -16.13
C ARG A 184 0.19 -10.73 -15.67
N GLY A 185 -0.08 -10.16 -14.50
CA GLY A 185 -1.39 -10.06 -13.91
C GLY A 185 -2.04 -8.69 -14.13
N ILE A 186 -2.82 -8.26 -13.14
CA ILE A 186 -3.50 -6.97 -13.10
C ILE A 186 -3.06 -6.24 -11.83
N GLY A 187 -2.84 -4.93 -11.93
CA GLY A 187 -2.49 -4.09 -10.81
C GLY A 187 -1.03 -4.20 -10.38
N ASN A 188 -0.70 -3.52 -9.29
CA ASN A 188 0.58 -3.68 -8.62
C ASN A 188 0.52 -4.91 -7.71
N GLY A 189 1.26 -5.97 -8.06
CA GLY A 189 1.17 -7.26 -7.39
C GLY A 189 1.53 -7.20 -5.90
N ILE A 190 2.52 -6.39 -5.52
CA ILE A 190 2.92 -6.24 -4.11
C ILE A 190 1.79 -5.61 -3.31
N SER A 191 1.20 -4.54 -3.83
CA SER A 191 0.06 -3.87 -3.20
C SER A 191 -1.17 -4.77 -3.12
N LEU A 192 -1.40 -5.60 -4.14
CA LEU A 192 -2.46 -6.60 -4.16
C LEU A 192 -2.27 -7.67 -3.08
N ILE A 193 -1.06 -8.18 -2.90
CA ILE A 193 -0.74 -9.16 -1.84
C ILE A 193 -1.05 -8.59 -0.47
N ILE A 194 -0.66 -7.33 -0.21
CA ILE A 194 -0.95 -6.65 1.05
C ILE A 194 -2.45 -6.46 1.24
N MET A 195 -3.15 -5.96 0.21
CA MET A 195 -4.60 -5.77 0.24
C MET A 195 -5.35 -7.06 0.57
N ILE A 196 -4.97 -8.17 -0.06
CA ILE A 196 -5.60 -9.47 0.19
C ILE A 196 -5.30 -9.96 1.60
N GLY A 197 -4.09 -9.69 2.13
CA GLY A 197 -3.77 -9.94 3.53
C GLY A 197 -4.72 -9.20 4.48
N ILE A 198 -4.96 -7.93 4.21
CA ILE A 198 -5.89 -7.09 4.98
C ILE A 198 -7.33 -7.61 4.86
N VAL A 199 -7.82 -7.81 3.62
CA VAL A 199 -9.20 -8.27 3.37
C VAL A 199 -9.50 -9.62 4.02
N ALA A 200 -8.51 -10.51 4.04
CA ALA A 200 -8.69 -11.84 4.63
C ALA A 200 -8.93 -11.83 6.14
N ARG A 201 -8.52 -10.77 6.84
CA ARG A 201 -8.77 -10.60 8.28
C ARG A 201 -10.08 -9.88 8.58
N PHE A 202 -10.65 -9.21 7.62
CA PHE A 202 -11.89 -8.44 7.79
C PHE A 202 -13.07 -9.28 8.31
N PRO A 203 -13.37 -10.49 7.78
CA PRO A 203 -14.44 -11.30 8.31
C PRO A 203 -14.25 -11.68 9.79
N TYR A 204 -13.01 -12.01 10.18
CA TYR A 204 -12.69 -12.34 11.58
C TYR A 204 -12.88 -11.14 12.50
N ALA A 205 -12.51 -9.94 12.04
CA ALA A 205 -12.68 -8.71 12.81
C ALA A 205 -14.16 -8.38 13.04
N ILE A 206 -15.03 -8.56 12.04
CA ILE A 206 -16.48 -8.38 12.18
C ILE A 206 -17.08 -9.39 13.16
N VAL A 207 -16.68 -10.67 13.05
CA VAL A 207 -17.19 -11.71 13.95
C VAL A 207 -16.75 -11.46 15.39
N ALA A 208 -15.51 -11.00 15.61
CA ALA A 208 -15.00 -10.64 16.94
C ALA A 208 -15.79 -9.47 17.53
N GLU A 209 -16.05 -8.41 16.76
CA GLU A 209 -16.85 -7.26 17.17
C GLU A 209 -18.27 -7.67 17.54
N PHE A 210 -18.91 -8.47 16.67
CA PHE A 210 -20.25 -8.98 16.89
C PHE A 210 -20.33 -9.82 18.18
N GLY A 211 -19.36 -10.71 18.41
CA GLY A 211 -19.29 -11.54 19.61
C GLY A 211 -19.12 -10.71 20.89
N GLU A 212 -18.28 -9.68 20.86
CA GLU A 212 -18.05 -8.79 22.00
C GLU A 212 -19.30 -7.95 22.33
N LYS A 213 -19.98 -7.39 21.33
CA LYS A 213 -21.21 -6.62 21.53
C LYS A 213 -22.39 -7.47 21.97
N LEU A 214 -22.44 -8.74 21.60
CA LEU A 214 -23.48 -9.65 22.03
C LEU A 214 -23.29 -10.12 23.48
N SER A 215 -22.04 -10.28 23.92
CA SER A 215 -21.68 -10.73 25.27
C SER A 215 -21.71 -9.61 26.32
N THR A 216 -21.55 -8.36 25.88
CA THR A 216 -21.50 -7.19 26.76
C THR A 216 -22.86 -6.48 26.73
N ASN A 217 -23.44 -6.21 27.92
CA ASN A 217 -24.71 -5.47 28.04
C ASN A 217 -24.64 -3.99 27.60
N ASN A 218 -23.58 -3.55 26.97
CA ASN A 218 -23.31 -2.19 26.53
C ASN A 218 -23.84 -1.90 25.11
N GLY A 219 -25.16 -1.73 24.98
CA GLY A 219 -25.77 -1.21 23.76
C GLY A 219 -26.03 -2.21 22.64
N GLY A 220 -25.50 -3.43 22.74
CA GLY A 220 -25.88 -4.56 21.87
C GLY A 220 -25.79 -4.30 20.37
N LEU A 221 -26.71 -4.87 19.67
CA LEU A 221 -26.82 -4.88 18.19
C LEU A 221 -27.03 -3.47 17.60
N LEU A 222 -27.64 -2.54 18.35
CA LEU A 222 -27.89 -1.17 17.89
C LEU A 222 -26.57 -0.37 17.74
N LEU A 223 -25.63 -0.56 18.67
CA LEU A 223 -24.32 0.10 18.60
C LEU A 223 -23.52 -0.41 17.40
N LEU A 224 -23.55 -1.71 17.15
CA LEU A 224 -22.90 -2.31 15.98
C LEU A 224 -23.43 -1.75 14.63
N ILE A 225 -24.74 -1.50 14.53
CA ILE A 225 -25.32 -0.89 13.32
C ILE A 225 -24.78 0.54 13.15
N VAL A 226 -24.70 1.32 14.23
CA VAL A 226 -24.13 2.69 14.19
C VAL A 226 -22.65 2.63 13.76
N GLU A 227 -21.89 1.72 14.33
CA GLU A 227 -20.47 1.52 13.96
C GLU A 227 -20.30 1.19 12.47
N LEU A 228 -21.11 0.29 11.92
CA LEU A 228 -21.07 -0.04 10.49
C LEU A 228 -21.45 1.15 9.60
N ILE A 229 -22.42 1.97 10.02
CA ILE A 229 -22.80 3.19 9.31
C ILE A 229 -21.63 4.19 9.30
N VAL A 230 -21.01 4.43 10.46
CA VAL A 230 -19.85 5.31 10.59
C VAL A 230 -18.69 4.80 9.73
N TRP A 231 -18.40 3.50 9.79
CA TRP A 231 -17.37 2.87 8.96
C TRP A 231 -17.64 3.08 7.47
N PHE A 232 -18.87 2.93 7.00
CA PHE A 232 -19.24 3.18 5.61
C PHE A 232 -18.94 4.64 5.19
N PHE A 233 -19.26 5.63 6.03
CA PHE A 233 -18.96 7.03 5.74
C PHE A 233 -17.45 7.30 5.70
N ILE A 234 -16.67 6.67 6.58
CA ILE A 234 -15.20 6.79 6.58
C ILE A 234 -14.61 6.21 5.29
N VAL A 235 -15.08 5.03 4.85
CA VAL A 235 -14.67 4.44 3.57
C VAL A 235 -15.02 5.38 2.40
N ALA A 236 -16.21 5.94 2.38
CA ALA A 236 -16.64 6.89 1.35
C ALA A 236 -15.75 8.15 1.33
N ALA A 237 -15.40 8.69 2.51
CA ALA A 237 -14.49 9.82 2.63
C ALA A 237 -13.06 9.48 2.15
N ALA A 238 -12.56 8.28 2.46
CA ALA A 238 -11.26 7.80 1.99
C ALA A 238 -11.23 7.65 0.45
N ILE A 239 -12.30 7.11 -0.15
CA ILE A 239 -12.44 7.02 -1.61
C ILE A 239 -12.45 8.42 -2.23
N ALA A 240 -13.22 9.35 -1.67
CA ALA A 240 -13.29 10.73 -2.14
C ALA A 240 -11.90 11.41 -2.09
N LEU A 241 -11.12 11.19 -1.02
CA LEU A 241 -9.77 11.72 -0.87
C LEU A 241 -8.82 11.17 -1.93
N VAL A 242 -8.84 9.86 -2.19
CA VAL A 242 -7.94 9.21 -3.17
C VAL A 242 -8.29 9.61 -4.60
N GLN A 243 -9.59 9.79 -4.90
CA GLN A 243 -10.06 10.21 -6.23
C GLN A 243 -9.99 11.72 -6.45
N ALA A 244 -9.79 12.51 -5.41
CA ALA A 244 -9.79 13.96 -5.50
C ALA A 244 -8.64 14.49 -6.36
N VAL A 245 -8.98 15.23 -7.42
CA VAL A 245 -8.02 15.83 -8.36
C VAL A 245 -8.30 17.30 -8.58
N ARG A 246 -7.24 18.10 -8.62
CA ARG A 246 -7.30 19.50 -9.09
C ARG A 246 -7.03 19.54 -10.58
N ARG A 247 -7.98 20.02 -11.38
CA ARG A 247 -7.84 20.16 -12.83
C ARG A 247 -7.20 21.50 -13.15
N VAL A 248 -6.02 21.52 -13.78
CA VAL A 248 -5.33 22.71 -14.24
C VAL A 248 -5.58 22.84 -15.75
N PRO A 249 -6.18 23.97 -16.22
CA PRO A 249 -6.45 24.16 -17.65
C PRO A 249 -5.14 24.38 -18.40
N VAL A 250 -4.97 23.66 -19.50
CA VAL A 250 -3.86 23.80 -20.45
C VAL A 250 -4.43 23.98 -21.84
N GLN A 251 -3.87 24.93 -22.59
CA GLN A 251 -4.23 25.19 -23.95
C GLN A 251 -3.06 24.83 -24.87
N TYR A 252 -3.32 24.04 -25.89
CA TYR A 252 -2.34 23.71 -26.91
C TYR A 252 -2.46 24.67 -28.10
N ALA A 253 -1.31 25.03 -28.69
CA ALA A 253 -1.29 25.88 -29.88
C ALA A 253 -2.04 25.21 -31.03
N LYS A 254 -2.82 26.00 -31.77
CA LYS A 254 -3.47 25.53 -32.99
C LYS A 254 -2.42 25.26 -34.05
N ARG A 255 -2.42 24.10 -34.62
CA ARG A 255 -1.62 23.76 -35.83
C ARG A 255 -2.56 23.71 -37.03
N VAL A 256 -2.23 24.44 -38.08
CA VAL A 256 -2.94 24.40 -39.35
C VAL A 256 -2.08 23.54 -40.32
N ILE A 257 -2.61 22.41 -40.77
CA ILE A 257 -1.97 21.55 -41.78
C ILE A 257 -2.92 21.50 -42.95
N GLY A 258 -2.55 22.23 -44.03
CA GLY A 258 -3.43 22.42 -45.17
C GLY A 258 -4.68 23.22 -44.78
N ASN A 259 -5.85 22.75 -45.19
CA ASN A 259 -7.15 23.40 -44.91
C ASN A 259 -7.82 22.93 -43.60
N ARG A 260 -7.13 22.14 -42.75
CA ARG A 260 -7.65 21.62 -41.51
C ARG A 260 -6.91 22.17 -40.31
N GLN A 261 -7.67 22.70 -39.34
CA GLN A 261 -7.13 23.15 -38.06
C GLN A 261 -7.10 21.96 -37.09
N TYR A 262 -5.91 21.66 -36.55
CA TYR A 262 -5.69 20.69 -35.51
C TYR A 262 -5.27 21.42 -34.22
N GLY A 263 -5.83 21.02 -33.05
CA GLY A 263 -5.49 21.59 -31.75
C GLY A 263 -6.40 22.76 -31.36
N GLY A 264 -6.01 23.51 -30.33
CA GLY A 264 -6.79 24.62 -29.77
C GLY A 264 -7.86 24.20 -28.77
N VAL A 265 -8.02 22.93 -28.49
CA VAL A 265 -8.93 22.42 -27.45
C VAL A 265 -8.30 22.62 -26.07
N ARG A 266 -9.07 23.16 -25.11
CA ARG A 266 -8.65 23.21 -23.71
C ARG A 266 -8.62 21.80 -23.16
N GLN A 267 -7.47 21.39 -22.68
CA GLN A 267 -7.26 20.15 -21.94
C GLN A 267 -7.00 20.47 -20.46
N TYR A 268 -7.15 19.48 -19.59
CA TYR A 268 -6.93 19.65 -18.16
C TYR A 268 -5.88 18.65 -17.70
N ILE A 269 -4.87 19.13 -16.98
CA ILE A 269 -3.93 18.26 -16.28
C ILE A 269 -4.54 17.93 -14.92
N PRO A 270 -4.83 16.65 -14.61
CA PRO A 270 -5.34 16.25 -13.31
C PRO A 270 -4.18 16.16 -12.31
N LEU A 271 -4.12 17.07 -11.34
CA LEU A 271 -3.21 16.99 -10.21
C LEU A 271 -3.93 16.28 -9.06
N LYS A 272 -3.46 15.08 -8.66
CA LYS A 272 -4.04 14.34 -7.54
C LYS A 272 -3.78 15.12 -6.24
N ILE A 273 -4.79 15.25 -5.37
CA ILE A 273 -4.67 15.87 -4.04
C ILE A 273 -3.76 15.02 -3.17
N ASN A 274 -3.96 13.71 -3.22
CA ASN A 274 -3.06 12.73 -2.61
C ASN A 274 -2.12 12.11 -3.67
N ALA A 275 -1.14 12.90 -4.13
CA ALA A 275 -0.14 12.41 -5.08
C ALA A 275 0.86 11.44 -4.42
N ALA A 276 1.05 11.56 -3.12
CA ALA A 276 1.95 10.72 -2.33
C ALA A 276 1.38 9.30 -2.05
N GLY A 277 0.07 9.10 -2.24
CA GLY A 277 -0.59 7.82 -1.98
C GLY A 277 -0.56 7.43 -0.51
N VAL A 278 -0.25 6.18 -0.22
CA VAL A 278 -0.21 5.59 1.14
C VAL A 278 1.20 5.66 1.75
N MET A 279 2.22 5.94 0.93
CA MET A 279 3.62 5.91 1.35
C MET A 279 3.93 6.77 2.59
N PRO A 280 3.45 8.01 2.72
CA PRO A 280 3.72 8.84 3.90
C PRO A 280 3.35 8.19 5.22
N ILE A 281 2.24 7.43 5.24
CA ILE A 281 1.74 6.78 6.45
C ILE A 281 2.64 5.59 6.81
N ILE A 282 3.07 4.80 5.80
CA ILE A 282 3.99 3.68 6.00
C ILE A 282 5.33 4.18 6.57
N PHE A 283 5.84 5.31 6.05
CA PHE A 283 7.04 5.95 6.58
C PHE A 283 6.88 6.42 8.02
N ALA A 284 5.77 7.10 8.32
CA ALA A 284 5.49 7.55 9.66
C ALA A 284 5.40 6.37 10.65
N GLN A 285 4.76 5.26 10.26
CA GLN A 285 4.70 4.04 11.07
C GLN A 285 6.08 3.41 11.28
N ALA A 286 6.89 3.32 10.24
CA ALA A 286 8.25 2.79 10.34
C ALA A 286 9.10 3.62 11.33
N LEU A 287 8.97 4.95 11.30
CA LEU A 287 9.66 5.84 12.26
C LEU A 287 9.15 5.68 13.69
N MET A 288 7.86 5.42 13.87
CA MET A 288 7.28 5.19 15.21
C MET A 288 7.76 3.89 15.87
N LEU A 289 8.40 2.98 15.10
CA LEU A 289 9.07 1.80 15.66
C LEU A 289 10.42 2.12 16.31
N PHE A 290 11.10 3.21 15.90
CA PHE A 290 12.43 3.55 16.41
C PHE A 290 12.48 3.78 17.93
N PRO A 291 11.56 4.53 18.56
CA PRO A 291 11.59 4.73 20.00
C PRO A 291 11.52 3.42 20.81
N LEU A 292 10.85 2.38 20.25
CA LEU A 292 10.77 1.07 20.91
C LEU A 292 12.11 0.35 20.97
N LEU A 293 13.01 0.58 20.01
CA LEU A 293 14.36 0.01 20.02
C LEU A 293 15.21 0.57 21.16
N PHE A 294 14.92 1.80 21.58
CA PHE A 294 15.62 2.48 22.69
C PHE A 294 14.97 2.23 24.07
N SER A 295 13.93 1.39 24.16
CA SER A 295 13.25 1.04 25.41
C SER A 295 14.16 0.35 26.46
N ARG A 296 15.29 -0.19 26.01
CA ARG A 296 16.31 -0.85 26.86
C ARG A 296 17.17 0.14 27.66
N TRP A 297 17.21 1.41 27.27
CA TRP A 297 18.00 2.42 27.96
C TRP A 297 17.13 3.16 28.97
N ASP A 298 17.57 3.22 30.23
CA ASP A 298 16.79 3.82 31.33
C ASP A 298 16.42 5.28 31.09
N ALA A 299 17.28 6.05 30.42
CA ALA A 299 17.02 7.45 30.06
C ALA A 299 15.86 7.65 29.07
N THR A 300 15.57 6.64 28.23
CA THR A 300 14.54 6.73 27.19
C THR A 300 13.33 5.88 27.47
N ARG A 301 13.33 5.14 28.59
CA ARG A 301 12.25 4.21 28.99
C ARG A 301 10.89 4.90 29.11
N GLY A 302 10.85 6.12 29.66
CA GLY A 302 9.62 6.91 29.78
C GLY A 302 9.04 7.33 28.43
N LEU A 303 9.91 7.77 27.50
CA LEU A 303 9.51 8.10 26.12
C LEU A 303 9.04 6.86 25.36
N ALA A 304 9.75 5.74 25.50
CA ALA A 304 9.37 4.48 24.87
C ALA A 304 8.02 3.97 25.38
N ALA A 305 7.73 4.09 26.69
CA ALA A 305 6.44 3.71 27.27
C ALA A 305 5.28 4.57 26.70
N THR A 306 5.50 5.89 26.60
CA THR A 306 4.48 6.81 26.02
C THR A 306 4.24 6.53 24.54
N MET A 307 5.29 6.15 23.80
CA MET A 307 5.20 5.81 22.37
C MET A 307 4.68 4.39 22.11
N SER A 308 4.70 3.51 23.12
CA SER A 308 4.11 2.16 23.01
C SER A 308 2.59 2.18 23.10
N ASN A 309 2.02 3.23 23.71
CA ASN A 309 0.57 3.35 23.87
C ASN A 309 -0.07 3.88 22.59
N TYR A 310 -0.57 2.96 21.76
CA TYR A 310 -1.19 3.25 20.46
C TYR A 310 -2.42 4.17 20.55
N THR A 311 -3.17 4.12 21.66
CA THR A 311 -4.35 4.99 21.89
C THR A 311 -3.97 6.31 22.56
N GLY A 312 -2.71 6.46 22.99
CA GLY A 312 -2.23 7.65 23.70
C GLY A 312 -2.24 8.91 22.84
N PHE A 313 -2.53 10.05 23.47
CA PHE A 313 -2.54 11.35 22.77
C PHE A 313 -1.20 11.69 22.13
N TRP A 314 -0.07 11.51 22.84
CA TRP A 314 1.25 11.83 22.34
C TRP A 314 1.67 10.97 21.14
N TYR A 315 1.34 9.66 21.17
CA TYR A 315 1.55 8.77 20.04
C TYR A 315 0.84 9.30 18.80
N ASN A 316 -0.46 9.54 18.89
CA ASN A 316 -1.29 9.96 17.75
C ASN A 316 -0.94 11.36 17.26
N PHE A 317 -0.57 12.28 18.16
CA PHE A 317 -0.12 13.63 17.78
C PHE A 317 1.18 13.61 16.98
N ILE A 318 2.19 12.88 17.45
CA ILE A 318 3.47 12.75 16.74
C ILE A 318 3.27 12.01 15.43
N PHE A 319 2.50 10.92 15.43
CA PHE A 319 2.18 10.15 14.25
C PHE A 319 1.50 11.00 13.18
N GLY A 320 0.44 11.74 13.53
CA GLY A 320 -0.24 12.64 12.61
C GLY A 320 0.67 13.74 12.05
N ARG A 321 1.53 14.32 12.89
CA ARG A 321 2.52 15.32 12.46
C ARG A 321 3.55 14.73 11.48
N LEU A 322 4.02 13.52 11.75
CA LEU A 322 4.92 12.80 10.84
C LEU A 322 4.24 12.52 9.49
N VAL A 323 2.98 12.09 9.50
CA VAL A 323 2.22 11.86 8.27
C VAL A 323 2.14 13.13 7.43
N VAL A 324 1.87 14.30 8.03
CA VAL A 324 1.85 15.57 7.31
C VAL A 324 3.22 15.90 6.70
N ILE A 325 4.30 15.81 7.48
CA ILE A 325 5.67 16.09 7.04
C ILE A 325 6.05 15.18 5.86
N PHE A 326 5.80 13.87 6.00
CA PHE A 326 6.12 12.91 4.94
C PHE A 326 5.24 13.07 3.70
N THR A 327 4.00 13.51 3.85
CA THR A 327 3.13 13.81 2.69
C THR A 327 3.73 14.93 1.85
N TYR A 328 4.18 16.02 2.47
CA TYR A 328 4.85 17.10 1.77
C TYR A 328 6.16 16.65 1.12
N PHE A 329 6.99 15.94 1.89
CA PHE A 329 8.25 15.40 1.40
C PHE A 329 8.04 14.49 0.19
N TYR A 330 7.13 13.52 0.30
CA TYR A 330 6.90 12.53 -0.75
C TYR A 330 6.24 13.16 -1.99
N THR A 331 5.34 14.10 -1.80
CA THR A 331 4.74 14.85 -2.91
C THR A 331 5.81 15.62 -3.69
N ALA A 332 6.73 16.30 -3.00
CA ALA A 332 7.84 17.03 -3.64
C ALA A 332 8.79 16.11 -4.44
N VAL A 333 8.96 14.87 -3.98
CA VAL A 333 9.79 13.85 -4.68
C VAL A 333 9.08 13.26 -5.89
N THR A 334 7.78 12.96 -5.74
CA THR A 334 7.01 12.24 -6.77
C THR A 334 6.57 13.14 -7.91
N VAL A 335 6.19 14.38 -7.61
CA VAL A 335 5.73 15.35 -8.60
C VAL A 335 6.82 16.38 -8.83
N ASN A 336 7.36 16.40 -10.05
CA ASN A 336 8.38 17.37 -10.44
C ASN A 336 7.76 18.47 -11.33
N PRO A 337 7.47 19.68 -10.79
CA PRO A 337 6.87 20.75 -11.56
C PRO A 337 7.72 21.22 -12.75
N THR A 338 9.05 21.09 -12.63
CA THR A 338 10.00 21.46 -13.69
C THR A 338 9.84 20.58 -14.92
N MET A 339 9.83 19.25 -14.72
CA MET A 339 9.62 18.29 -15.82
C MET A 339 8.25 18.49 -16.46
N MET A 340 7.20 18.67 -15.65
CA MET A 340 5.85 18.92 -16.16
C MET A 340 5.78 20.18 -17.04
N ALA A 341 6.42 21.27 -16.61
CA ALA A 341 6.46 22.52 -17.38
C ALA A 341 7.28 22.39 -18.67
N GLU A 342 8.38 21.62 -18.66
CA GLU A 342 9.18 21.34 -19.85
C GLU A 342 8.42 20.46 -20.84
N ASP A 343 7.74 19.42 -20.39
CA ASP A 343 6.93 18.54 -21.24
C ASP A 343 5.78 19.31 -21.89
N MET A 344 5.12 20.19 -21.12
CA MET A 344 4.11 21.09 -21.67
C MET A 344 4.69 22.00 -22.75
N LYS A 345 5.87 22.60 -22.51
CA LYS A 345 6.53 23.47 -23.47
C LYS A 345 6.92 22.71 -24.75
N ARG A 346 7.47 21.49 -24.62
CA ARG A 346 7.84 20.63 -25.76
C ARG A 346 6.62 20.28 -26.63
N ASN A 347 5.47 20.05 -26.00
CA ASN A 347 4.22 19.72 -26.69
C ASN A 347 3.43 20.95 -27.18
N GLY A 348 3.99 22.17 -27.03
CA GLY A 348 3.33 23.40 -27.44
C GLY A 348 2.13 23.78 -26.57
N GLY A 349 2.06 23.25 -25.33
CA GLY A 349 1.03 23.57 -24.36
C GLY A 349 1.44 24.75 -23.47
N PHE A 350 0.47 25.55 -23.08
CA PHE A 350 0.65 26.66 -22.13
C PHE A 350 -0.57 26.82 -21.22
N ILE A 351 -0.35 27.36 -20.03
CA ILE A 351 -1.43 27.68 -19.10
C ILE A 351 -1.92 29.10 -19.40
N PRO A 352 -3.23 29.29 -19.66
CA PRO A 352 -3.77 30.63 -19.93
C PRO A 352 -3.44 31.61 -18.78
N GLY A 353 -2.85 32.76 -19.14
CA GLY A 353 -2.46 33.79 -18.17
C GLY A 353 -1.09 33.59 -17.51
N VAL A 354 -0.35 32.52 -17.82
CA VAL A 354 0.98 32.25 -17.26
C VAL A 354 2.01 32.17 -18.37
N LYS A 355 3.13 32.89 -18.26
CA LYS A 355 4.22 32.82 -19.23
C LYS A 355 4.89 31.42 -19.22
N PRO A 356 5.11 30.79 -20.40
CA PRO A 356 5.80 29.49 -20.49
C PRO A 356 7.21 29.56 -19.89
N GLY A 357 7.65 28.48 -19.22
CA GLY A 357 8.96 28.37 -18.58
C GLY A 357 8.91 28.53 -17.07
N LYS A 358 9.81 29.31 -16.47
CA LYS A 358 9.95 29.44 -15.01
C LYS A 358 8.64 29.83 -14.30
N LYS A 359 7.84 30.74 -14.89
CA LYS A 359 6.54 31.16 -14.32
C LYS A 359 5.54 30.01 -14.28
N THR A 360 5.57 29.10 -15.25
CA THR A 360 4.75 27.89 -15.24
C THR A 360 5.16 26.95 -14.12
N VAL A 361 6.48 26.78 -13.87
CA VAL A 361 7.00 25.99 -12.76
C VAL A 361 6.54 26.56 -11.43
N GLU A 362 6.74 27.87 -11.19
CA GLU A 362 6.31 28.57 -9.97
C GLU A 362 4.79 28.42 -9.73
N TYR A 363 3.99 28.53 -10.79
CA TYR A 363 2.55 28.37 -10.72
C TYR A 363 2.12 26.95 -10.34
N LEU A 364 2.72 25.93 -10.97
CA LEU A 364 2.45 24.54 -10.65
C LEU A 364 2.88 24.19 -9.23
N ASP A 365 4.06 24.65 -8.79
CA ASP A 365 4.57 24.44 -7.45
C ASP A 365 3.66 25.09 -6.39
N ALA A 366 3.19 26.32 -6.62
CA ALA A 366 2.24 26.99 -5.75
C ALA A 366 0.90 26.24 -5.65
N ILE A 367 0.40 25.68 -6.75
CA ILE A 367 -0.82 24.85 -6.74
C ILE A 367 -0.57 23.57 -5.94
N MET A 368 0.54 22.88 -6.21
CA MET A 368 0.88 21.63 -5.52
C MET A 368 0.99 21.83 -4.01
N SER A 369 1.71 22.86 -3.56
CA SER A 369 1.82 23.19 -2.14
C SER A 369 0.45 23.43 -1.48
N ARG A 370 -0.44 24.20 -2.14
CA ARG A 370 -1.76 24.49 -1.62
C ARG A 370 -2.69 23.29 -1.60
N VAL A 371 -2.57 22.41 -2.59
CA VAL A 371 -3.41 21.20 -2.70
C VAL A 371 -2.92 20.09 -1.74
N THR A 372 -1.62 20.03 -1.50
CA THR A 372 -1.03 19.04 -0.57
C THR A 372 -1.45 19.29 0.88
N LEU A 373 -1.67 20.54 1.30
CA LEU A 373 -2.05 20.86 2.68
C LEU A 373 -3.35 20.17 3.12
N PRO A 374 -4.51 20.39 2.46
CA PRO A 374 -5.74 19.69 2.85
C PRO A 374 -5.63 18.18 2.68
N GLY A 375 -4.89 17.70 1.67
CA GLY A 375 -4.62 16.28 1.47
C GLY A 375 -3.85 15.65 2.64
N SER A 376 -2.79 16.33 3.11
CA SER A 376 -1.97 15.84 4.24
C SER A 376 -2.73 15.83 5.56
N ILE A 377 -3.56 16.84 5.82
CA ILE A 377 -4.41 16.91 7.01
C ILE A 377 -5.46 15.79 6.98
N ALA A 378 -6.13 15.59 5.83
CA ALA A 378 -7.10 14.51 5.68
C ALA A 378 -6.45 13.12 5.87
N LEU A 379 -5.25 12.90 5.32
CA LEU A 379 -4.47 11.67 5.54
C LEU A 379 -4.11 11.49 7.02
N ALA A 380 -3.69 12.54 7.71
CA ALA A 380 -3.38 12.49 9.14
C ALA A 380 -4.63 12.14 9.97
N ILE A 381 -5.78 12.73 9.67
CA ILE A 381 -7.05 12.41 10.34
C ILE A 381 -7.41 10.93 10.12
N ILE A 382 -7.40 10.46 8.87
CA ILE A 382 -7.72 9.06 8.56
C ILE A 382 -6.75 8.09 9.25
N SER A 383 -5.48 8.48 9.40
CA SER A 383 -4.48 7.63 10.04
C SER A 383 -4.65 7.51 11.56
N ILE A 384 -5.28 8.50 12.20
CA ILE A 384 -5.55 8.52 13.66
C ILE A 384 -6.92 7.88 13.99
N LEU A 385 -7.84 7.77 13.02
CA LEU A 385 -9.19 7.23 13.26
C LEU A 385 -9.22 5.88 13.99
N PRO A 386 -8.33 4.89 13.74
CA PRO A 386 -8.32 3.64 14.50
C PRO A 386 -8.16 3.84 16.00
N ALA A 387 -7.28 4.74 16.42
CA ALA A 387 -7.08 5.05 17.84
C ALA A 387 -8.32 5.69 18.47
N ILE A 388 -8.98 6.59 17.72
CA ILE A 388 -10.25 7.19 18.13
C ILE A 388 -11.33 6.11 18.27
N ALA A 389 -11.44 5.20 17.30
CA ALA A 389 -12.41 4.10 17.32
C ALA A 389 -12.23 3.20 18.56
N MET A 390 -10.98 2.90 18.94
CA MET A 390 -10.67 2.14 20.16
C MET A 390 -11.11 2.85 21.44
N ILE A 391 -10.98 4.18 21.50
CA ILE A 391 -11.44 4.98 22.65
C ILE A 391 -12.97 4.90 22.80
N PHE A 392 -13.70 4.79 21.69
CA PHE A 392 -15.16 4.59 21.69
C PHE A 392 -15.60 3.15 22.02
N GLY A 393 -14.66 2.25 22.33
CA GLY A 393 -14.97 0.88 22.74
C GLY A 393 -15.22 -0.09 21.57
N ILE A 394 -14.63 0.19 20.41
CA ILE A 394 -14.59 -0.73 19.28
C ILE A 394 -13.41 -1.68 19.47
N ASN A 395 -13.60 -2.97 19.20
CA ASN A 395 -12.56 -3.98 19.29
C ASN A 395 -11.31 -3.62 18.45
N ASN A 396 -10.14 -3.86 18.98
CA ASN A 396 -8.85 -3.54 18.35
C ASN A 396 -8.75 -4.11 16.92
N SER A 397 -9.24 -5.33 16.69
CA SER A 397 -9.21 -5.97 15.38
C SER A 397 -10.08 -5.24 14.37
N PHE A 398 -11.28 -4.79 14.76
CA PHE A 398 -12.19 -4.07 13.87
C PHE A 398 -11.81 -2.59 13.73
N ALA A 399 -11.35 -1.94 14.81
CA ALA A 399 -10.88 -0.56 14.79
C ALA A 399 -9.76 -0.33 13.78
N SER A 400 -8.89 -1.31 13.54
CA SER A 400 -7.82 -1.21 12.53
C SER A 400 -8.34 -1.04 11.09
N PHE A 401 -9.61 -1.35 10.83
CA PHE A 401 -10.28 -1.14 9.53
C PHE A 401 -11.00 0.21 9.43
N TYR A 402 -11.10 0.97 10.51
CA TYR A 402 -11.68 2.33 10.49
C TYR A 402 -10.79 3.37 9.83
N GLY A 403 -9.50 3.08 9.65
CA GLY A 403 -8.58 4.04 9.07
C GLY A 403 -7.16 3.50 8.95
N GLY A 404 -6.20 4.40 9.11
CA GLY A 404 -4.79 4.05 9.04
C GLY A 404 -4.35 3.58 7.66
N THR A 405 -3.25 2.85 7.63
CA THR A 405 -2.68 2.28 6.41
C THR A 405 -3.57 1.24 5.76
N SER A 406 -4.28 0.43 6.55
CA SER A 406 -5.10 -0.68 6.05
C SER A 406 -6.24 -0.22 5.17
N LEU A 407 -7.03 0.76 5.61
CA LEU A 407 -8.13 1.32 4.82
C LEU A 407 -7.61 2.00 3.56
N LEU A 408 -6.56 2.80 3.67
CA LEU A 408 -6.01 3.55 2.54
C LEU A 408 -5.35 2.65 1.50
N ILE A 409 -4.66 1.58 1.93
CA ILE A 409 -4.12 0.56 1.01
C ILE A 409 -5.26 -0.15 0.30
N LEU A 410 -6.29 -0.57 1.03
CA LEU A 410 -7.46 -1.24 0.46
C LEU A 410 -8.12 -0.36 -0.61
N VAL A 411 -8.44 0.88 -0.27
CA VAL A 411 -9.08 1.82 -1.20
C VAL A 411 -8.16 2.15 -2.39
N GLY A 412 -6.89 2.45 -2.13
CA GLY A 412 -5.91 2.80 -3.17
C GLY A 412 -5.70 1.69 -4.17
N VAL A 413 -5.48 0.47 -3.70
CA VAL A 413 -5.22 -0.69 -4.57
C VAL A 413 -6.46 -1.08 -5.38
N VAL A 414 -7.66 -1.04 -4.77
CA VAL A 414 -8.91 -1.31 -5.49
C VAL A 414 -9.13 -0.27 -6.59
N LEU A 415 -8.93 1.01 -6.31
CA LEU A 415 -9.09 2.07 -7.31
C LEU A 415 -8.04 1.97 -8.43
N ASP A 416 -6.78 1.72 -8.10
CA ASP A 416 -5.72 1.55 -9.12
C ASP A 416 -5.98 0.33 -10.01
N THR A 417 -6.45 -0.79 -9.44
CA THR A 417 -6.80 -1.99 -10.22
C THR A 417 -8.02 -1.75 -11.10
N LEU A 418 -9.05 -1.04 -10.62
CA LEU A 418 -10.20 -0.65 -11.41
C LEU A 418 -9.82 0.25 -12.58
N GLN A 419 -8.99 1.27 -12.35
CA GLN A 419 -8.48 2.16 -13.41
C GLN A 419 -7.71 1.39 -14.49
N GLN A 420 -6.91 0.40 -14.11
CA GLN A 420 -6.23 -0.46 -15.09
C GLN A 420 -7.22 -1.30 -15.89
N VAL A 421 -8.20 -1.92 -15.25
CA VAL A 421 -9.25 -2.70 -15.94
C VAL A 421 -10.02 -1.81 -16.91
N GLU A 422 -10.41 -0.61 -16.50
CA GLU A 422 -11.09 0.37 -17.37
C GLU A 422 -10.21 0.77 -18.58
N SER A 423 -8.92 0.98 -18.35
CA SER A 423 -7.96 1.29 -19.41
C SER A 423 -7.87 0.17 -20.45
N TYR A 424 -7.82 -1.09 -20.03
CA TYR A 424 -7.86 -2.25 -20.93
C TYR A 424 -9.17 -2.35 -21.72
N LEU A 425 -10.31 -2.06 -21.08
CA LEU A 425 -11.62 -2.05 -21.72
C LEU A 425 -11.70 -0.96 -22.81
N LEU A 426 -11.20 0.24 -22.52
CA LEU A 426 -11.17 1.37 -23.46
C LEU A 426 -10.28 1.09 -24.66
N MET A 427 -9.06 0.58 -24.47
CA MET A 427 -8.14 0.27 -25.57
C MET A 427 -8.79 -0.68 -26.58
N ARG A 428 -9.50 -1.68 -26.14
CA ARG A 428 -10.15 -2.65 -27.04
C ARG A 428 -11.40 -2.12 -27.72
N HIS A 429 -12.10 -1.17 -27.09
CA HIS A 429 -13.22 -0.50 -27.75
C HIS A 429 -12.71 0.30 -28.97
N TYR A 430 -11.53 0.92 -28.87
CA TYR A 430 -10.88 1.60 -30.00
C TYR A 430 -10.39 0.64 -31.08
N ASP A 431 -9.83 -0.52 -30.72
CA ASP A 431 -9.42 -1.55 -31.69
C ASP A 431 -10.62 -2.12 -32.47
N GLY A 432 -11.78 -2.27 -31.82
CA GLY A 432 -13.02 -2.66 -32.45
C GLY A 432 -13.52 -1.65 -33.47
N LEU A 433 -13.43 -0.36 -33.15
CA LEU A 433 -13.79 0.72 -34.05
C LEU A 433 -12.81 0.84 -35.23
N MET A 434 -11.53 0.57 -35.05
CA MET A 434 -10.54 0.56 -36.14
C MET A 434 -10.71 -0.64 -37.07
N LYS A 435 -11.10 -1.81 -36.57
CA LYS A 435 -11.38 -3.00 -37.38
C LYS A 435 -12.70 -2.92 -38.16
N THR A 436 -13.70 -2.21 -37.64
CA THR A 436 -14.99 -1.98 -38.31
C THR A 436 -14.99 -0.71 -39.16
N GLY A 437 -14.03 0.18 -38.97
CA GLY A 437 -13.81 1.38 -39.76
C GLY A 437 -13.10 1.06 -41.07
N ARG A 438 -13.79 0.42 -42.01
CA ARG A 438 -13.52 0.59 -43.44
C ARG A 438 -13.63 2.09 -43.74
N LEU A 439 -12.50 2.77 -43.71
CA LEU A 439 -12.38 4.04 -44.42
C LEU A 439 -12.67 3.73 -45.87
N SER A 440 -13.92 3.87 -46.29
CA SER A 440 -14.25 3.98 -47.71
C SER A 440 -13.61 5.29 -48.16
N GLY A 441 -12.35 5.22 -48.53
CA GLY A 441 -11.69 6.26 -49.26
C GLY A 441 -12.48 6.44 -50.56
N ARG A 442 -13.17 7.58 -50.64
CA ARG A 442 -13.80 8.05 -51.88
C ARG A 442 -12.69 8.36 -52.87
N SER A 443 -12.21 7.30 -53.53
CA SER A 443 -11.50 7.44 -54.77
C SER A 443 -12.56 7.78 -55.81
N GLY A 444 -12.56 9.00 -56.28
CA GLY A 444 -13.48 9.40 -57.35
C GLY A 444 -13.29 10.85 -57.68
N MET A 445 -12.55 11.04 -58.79
CA MET A 445 -12.43 12.22 -59.65
C MET A 445 -11.63 13.41 -59.11
#